data_94b0c9bfe76583faf70a3984bfde002a
#
_entry.id   94b0c9bfe76583faf70a3984bfde002a
#
_cell.length_a   1.000
_cell.length_b   1.000
_cell.length_c   1.000
_cell.angle_alpha   90.00
_cell.angle_beta   90.00
_cell.angle_gamma   90.00
#
_symmetry.space_group_name_H-M   'P 1'
#
loop_
_entity.id
_entity.type
_entity.pdbx_description
1 polymer ?
#
loop_
_entity_poly.entity_id
_entity_poly.type
_entity_poly.pdbx_seq_one_letter_code
_entity_poly.pdbx_strand_id
1 'polypeptide(L)'
;MAGAWAPTGFAIATLLSTGVFQLATLLPDDAFQSWGWRVPFLLGAVLLVVGYFIRRSIDETQAYEDAVAAEAHGNVERTKIPVLEAIRRSPRSFLVVVGSRLAENGFAYLFPVFAVGFAVNSLGVSSSTTLLAVVIASAVQIGAIPVWASVSDRIGRRPVYAAGALISVLWLVPFFLMLETLSPPLLVLGFVVGLGILYPAMLAPQAAYYAELFDTRTRLSGFAFAREIGSVLAGGFLPLIATALIAAFGHWWVIVVYLAILTLLTLVALAYGPETNRRDIVSVADSDAEAHSGGVPAT
;
A
#
# COMPACT_ATOMS: atom_id res chain seq x y z
N MET A 1 -2.88 16.00 -5.11
CA MET A 1 -3.70 15.87 -3.88
C MET A 1 -4.85 14.85 -4.00
N ALA A 2 -5.58 14.76 -5.11
CA ALA A 2 -6.70 13.80 -5.26
C ALA A 2 -6.31 12.34 -5.00
N GLY A 3 -5.11 11.91 -5.39
CA GLY A 3 -4.60 10.56 -5.17
C GLY A 3 -4.31 10.17 -3.70
N ALA A 4 -4.29 11.13 -2.77
CA ALA A 4 -4.01 10.87 -1.36
C ALA A 4 -5.21 10.28 -0.58
N TRP A 5 -6.43 10.42 -1.09
CA TRP A 5 -7.64 9.96 -0.38
C TRP A 5 -7.68 8.45 -0.17
N ALA A 6 -7.34 7.66 -1.17
CA ALA A 6 -7.34 6.19 -1.04
C ALA A 6 -6.30 5.68 -0.03
N PRO A 7 -5.02 6.14 -0.05
CA PRO A 7 -4.05 5.85 1.00
C PRO A 7 -4.48 6.29 2.41
N THR A 8 -5.13 7.45 2.54
CA THR A 8 -5.65 7.92 3.83
C THR A 8 -6.75 6.98 4.36
N GLY A 9 -7.61 6.44 3.48
CA GLY A 9 -8.57 5.42 3.83
C GLY A 9 -7.94 4.16 4.44
N PHE A 10 -6.78 3.74 3.96
CA PHE A 10 -6.02 2.63 4.54
C PHE A 10 -5.56 2.94 5.98
N ALA A 11 -5.03 4.13 6.24
CA ALA A 11 -4.60 4.54 7.57
C ALA A 11 -5.79 4.61 8.56
N ILE A 12 -6.93 5.15 8.11
CA ILE A 12 -8.17 5.18 8.91
C ILE A 12 -8.65 3.75 9.21
N ALA A 13 -8.64 2.86 8.22
CA ALA A 13 -9.03 1.47 8.43
C ALA A 13 -8.11 0.76 9.43
N THR A 14 -6.80 0.98 9.36
CA THR A 14 -5.82 0.43 10.32
C THR A 14 -6.06 0.99 11.72
N LEU A 15 -6.28 2.30 11.85
CA LEU A 15 -6.60 2.95 13.12
C LEU A 15 -7.86 2.35 13.75
N LEU A 16 -8.95 2.25 12.99
CA LEU A 16 -10.23 1.75 13.48
C LEU A 16 -10.14 0.26 13.84
N SER A 17 -9.58 -0.58 12.98
CA SER A 17 -9.49 -2.01 13.21
C SER A 17 -8.61 -2.33 14.43
N THR A 18 -7.43 -1.70 14.52
CA THR A 18 -6.52 -1.89 15.65
C THR A 18 -7.09 -1.27 16.92
N GLY A 19 -7.75 -0.10 16.84
CA GLY A 19 -8.38 0.55 17.96
C GLY A 19 -9.53 -0.29 18.56
N VAL A 20 -10.38 -0.85 17.71
CA VAL A 20 -11.46 -1.75 18.17
C VAL A 20 -10.87 -3.02 18.79
N PHE A 21 -9.82 -3.59 18.18
CA PHE A 21 -9.15 -4.75 18.74
C PHE A 21 -8.49 -4.41 20.09
N GLN A 22 -7.85 -3.24 20.20
CA GLN A 22 -7.30 -2.71 21.46
C GLN A 22 -8.38 -2.61 22.56
N LEU A 23 -9.55 -2.08 22.22
CA LEU A 23 -10.67 -2.01 23.19
C LEU A 23 -11.15 -3.42 23.60
N ALA A 24 -11.18 -4.36 22.68
CA ALA A 24 -11.54 -5.74 22.98
C ALA A 24 -10.54 -6.42 23.94
N THR A 25 -9.24 -6.09 23.86
CA THR A 25 -8.23 -6.63 24.80
C THR A 25 -8.33 -6.07 26.22
N LEU A 26 -9.18 -5.08 26.48
CA LEU A 26 -9.49 -4.60 27.85
C LEU A 26 -10.53 -5.47 28.56
N LEU A 27 -11.18 -6.40 27.86
CA LEU A 27 -12.06 -7.38 28.47
C LEU A 27 -11.26 -8.37 29.35
N PRO A 28 -11.87 -8.95 30.38
CA PRO A 28 -11.28 -10.08 31.09
C PRO A 28 -10.90 -11.21 30.14
N ASP A 29 -9.80 -11.92 30.41
CA ASP A 29 -9.24 -12.94 29.51
C ASP A 29 -10.28 -13.99 29.08
N ASP A 30 -11.11 -14.47 30.01
CA ASP A 30 -12.17 -15.43 29.71
C ASP A 30 -13.21 -14.86 28.71
N ALA A 31 -13.59 -13.60 28.91
CA ALA A 31 -14.54 -12.93 28.02
C ALA A 31 -13.90 -12.66 26.64
N PHE A 32 -12.65 -12.22 26.62
CA PHE A 32 -11.92 -12.00 25.36
C PHE A 32 -11.79 -13.30 24.56
N GLN A 33 -11.35 -14.39 25.19
CA GLN A 33 -11.15 -15.67 24.50
C GLN A 33 -12.47 -16.34 24.06
N SER A 34 -13.54 -16.17 24.80
CA SER A 34 -14.83 -16.80 24.49
C SER A 34 -15.58 -16.07 23.35
N TRP A 35 -15.67 -14.75 23.37
CA TRP A 35 -16.43 -13.97 22.39
C TRP A 35 -15.79 -12.64 21.98
N GLY A 36 -14.99 -11.99 22.85
CA GLY A 36 -14.51 -10.63 22.67
C GLY A 36 -13.71 -10.44 21.38
N TRP A 37 -12.88 -11.41 21.00
CA TRP A 37 -12.12 -11.37 19.76
C TRP A 37 -12.97 -11.34 18.48
N ARG A 38 -14.26 -11.73 18.58
CA ARG A 38 -15.18 -11.70 17.44
C ARG A 38 -15.75 -10.32 17.14
N VAL A 39 -15.75 -9.42 18.14
CA VAL A 39 -16.34 -8.06 18.02
C VAL A 39 -15.75 -7.26 16.87
N PRO A 40 -14.43 -7.18 16.67
CA PRO A 40 -13.84 -6.48 15.53
C PRO A 40 -14.33 -7.00 14.18
N PHE A 41 -14.51 -8.31 14.04
CA PHE A 41 -14.99 -8.94 12.81
C PHE A 41 -16.49 -8.66 12.58
N LEU A 42 -17.31 -8.67 13.63
CA LEU A 42 -18.74 -8.33 13.53
C LEU A 42 -18.94 -6.87 13.14
N LEU A 43 -18.11 -5.95 13.67
CA LEU A 43 -18.11 -4.55 13.23
C LEU A 43 -17.71 -4.40 11.77
N GLY A 44 -16.80 -5.26 11.28
CA GLY A 44 -16.47 -5.34 9.84
C GLY A 44 -17.70 -5.67 8.98
N ALA A 45 -18.64 -6.49 9.47
CA ALA A 45 -19.87 -6.79 8.75
C ALA A 45 -20.77 -5.55 8.57
N VAL A 46 -20.78 -4.62 9.54
CA VAL A 46 -21.51 -3.35 9.43
C VAL A 46 -20.96 -2.52 8.24
N LEU A 47 -19.64 -2.53 8.05
CA LEU A 47 -19.01 -1.82 6.92
C LEU A 47 -19.45 -2.38 5.56
N LEU A 48 -19.75 -3.68 5.46
CA LEU A 48 -20.29 -4.27 4.23
C LEU A 48 -21.68 -3.70 3.92
N VAL A 49 -22.51 -3.54 4.93
CA VAL A 49 -23.85 -2.94 4.79
C VAL A 49 -23.73 -1.47 4.34
N VAL A 50 -22.84 -0.70 4.99
CA VAL A 50 -22.57 0.70 4.61
C VAL A 50 -22.04 0.76 3.17
N GLY A 51 -21.09 -0.10 2.82
CA GLY A 51 -20.53 -0.18 1.46
C GLY A 51 -21.59 -0.53 0.40
N TYR A 52 -22.53 -1.41 0.74
CA TYR A 52 -23.66 -1.74 -0.15
C TYR A 52 -24.57 -0.51 -0.41
N PHE A 53 -24.92 0.24 0.65
CA PHE A 53 -25.73 1.46 0.49
C PHE A 53 -24.99 2.55 -0.28
N ILE A 54 -23.72 2.79 -0.01
CA ILE A 54 -22.91 3.75 -0.75
C ILE A 54 -22.87 3.37 -2.24
N ARG A 55 -22.57 2.10 -2.55
CA ARG A 55 -22.48 1.62 -3.93
C ARG A 55 -23.81 1.74 -4.68
N ARG A 56 -24.94 1.62 -4.00
CA ARG A 56 -26.28 1.77 -4.58
C ARG A 56 -26.69 3.24 -4.78
N SER A 57 -26.05 4.17 -4.05
CA SER A 57 -26.38 5.60 -4.06
C SER A 57 -25.47 6.43 -4.97
N ILE A 58 -24.39 5.83 -5.49
CA ILE A 58 -23.45 6.49 -6.41
C ILE A 58 -23.84 6.10 -7.84
N ASP A 59 -24.23 7.10 -8.64
CA ASP A 59 -24.42 6.93 -10.06
C ASP A 59 -23.09 6.60 -10.75
N GLU A 60 -23.13 5.81 -11.81
CA GLU A 60 -21.96 5.49 -12.62
C GLU A 60 -21.36 6.78 -13.18
N THR A 61 -20.02 6.83 -13.29
CA THR A 61 -19.36 8.01 -13.87
C THR A 61 -19.65 8.10 -15.37
N GLN A 62 -19.85 9.32 -15.89
CA GLN A 62 -20.02 9.54 -17.34
C GLN A 62 -18.95 8.85 -18.18
N ALA A 63 -17.70 8.87 -17.71
CA ALA A 63 -16.59 8.18 -18.40
C ALA A 63 -16.80 6.65 -18.48
N TYR A 64 -17.48 6.03 -17.52
CA TYR A 64 -17.81 4.61 -17.55
C TYR A 64 -18.99 4.35 -18.50
N GLU A 65 -20.02 5.19 -18.45
CA GLU A 65 -21.17 5.10 -19.36
C GLU A 65 -20.74 5.28 -20.82
N ASP A 66 -19.86 6.25 -21.10
CA ASP A 66 -19.30 6.48 -22.42
C ASP A 66 -18.44 5.28 -22.89
N ALA A 67 -17.67 4.67 -22.00
CA ALA A 67 -16.89 3.48 -22.32
C ALA A 67 -17.78 2.27 -22.63
N VAL A 68 -18.85 2.05 -21.85
CA VAL A 68 -19.84 0.99 -22.10
C VAL A 68 -20.60 1.24 -23.39
N ALA A 69 -20.97 2.49 -23.68
CA ALA A 69 -21.64 2.87 -24.94
C ALA A 69 -20.72 2.62 -26.15
N ALA A 70 -19.43 2.97 -26.06
CA ALA A 70 -18.45 2.71 -27.11
C ALA A 70 -18.26 1.20 -27.38
N GLU A 71 -18.26 0.38 -26.33
CA GLU A 71 -18.22 -1.08 -26.44
C GLU A 71 -19.51 -1.64 -27.12
N ALA A 72 -20.69 -1.09 -26.76
CA ALA A 72 -21.96 -1.52 -27.33
C ALA A 72 -22.07 -1.21 -28.83
N HIS A 73 -21.42 -0.16 -29.30
CA HIS A 73 -21.38 0.23 -30.72
C HIS A 73 -20.33 -0.52 -31.55
N GLY A 74 -19.63 -1.51 -30.95
CA GLY A 74 -18.66 -2.34 -31.66
C GLY A 74 -17.34 -1.65 -31.99
N ASN A 75 -17.13 -0.42 -31.50
CA ASN A 75 -15.93 0.37 -31.76
C ASN A 75 -14.69 -0.07 -30.98
N VAL A 76 -14.87 -1.00 -30.01
CA VAL A 76 -13.78 -1.52 -29.17
C VAL A 76 -13.91 -3.03 -29.07
N GLU A 77 -12.90 -3.76 -29.54
CA GLU A 77 -12.85 -5.23 -29.37
C GLU A 77 -12.76 -5.58 -27.87
N ARG A 78 -13.70 -6.37 -27.40
CA ARG A 78 -13.68 -6.91 -26.03
C ARG A 78 -12.48 -7.83 -25.87
N THR A 79 -11.50 -7.39 -25.09
CA THR A 79 -10.37 -8.25 -24.73
C THR A 79 -10.85 -9.33 -23.77
N LYS A 80 -10.69 -10.61 -24.14
CA LYS A 80 -11.12 -11.75 -23.32
C LYS A 80 -10.42 -11.78 -21.94
N ILE A 81 -9.19 -11.24 -21.84
CA ILE A 81 -8.41 -11.21 -20.60
C ILE A 81 -7.67 -9.87 -20.51
N PRO A 82 -8.28 -8.82 -19.92
CA PRO A 82 -7.68 -7.48 -19.83
C PRO A 82 -6.30 -7.44 -19.16
N VAL A 83 -6.07 -8.31 -18.19
CA VAL A 83 -4.78 -8.42 -17.48
C VAL A 83 -3.65 -8.88 -18.41
N LEU A 84 -3.90 -9.88 -19.24
CA LEU A 84 -2.90 -10.39 -20.17
C LEU A 84 -2.54 -9.34 -21.23
N GLU A 85 -3.53 -8.55 -21.67
CA GLU A 85 -3.31 -7.42 -22.56
C GLU A 85 -2.45 -6.34 -21.89
N ALA A 86 -2.72 -6.00 -20.62
CA ALA A 86 -1.93 -5.03 -19.85
C ALA A 86 -0.46 -5.47 -19.72
N ILE A 87 -0.23 -6.77 -19.42
CA ILE A 87 1.14 -7.32 -19.33
C ILE A 87 1.84 -7.28 -20.69
N ARG A 88 1.14 -7.62 -21.78
CA ARG A 88 1.74 -7.64 -23.13
C ARG A 88 2.02 -6.24 -23.68
N ARG A 89 1.12 -5.28 -23.44
CA ARG A 89 1.26 -3.90 -23.92
C ARG A 89 2.27 -3.09 -23.12
N SER A 90 2.30 -3.28 -21.79
CA SER A 90 3.13 -2.48 -20.89
C SER A 90 3.92 -3.35 -19.89
N PRO A 91 4.78 -4.30 -20.36
CA PRO A 91 5.49 -5.23 -19.49
C PRO A 91 6.43 -4.50 -18.53
N ARG A 92 7.03 -3.41 -18.98
CA ARG A 92 7.92 -2.57 -18.17
C ARG A 92 7.16 -1.91 -17.01
N SER A 93 6.02 -1.30 -17.29
CA SER A 93 5.16 -0.66 -16.26
C SER A 93 4.67 -1.69 -15.25
N PHE A 94 4.29 -2.88 -15.72
CA PHE A 94 3.87 -3.98 -14.88
C PHE A 94 4.98 -4.40 -13.90
N LEU A 95 6.19 -4.63 -14.38
CA LEU A 95 7.33 -5.00 -13.54
C LEU A 95 7.74 -3.89 -12.56
N VAL A 96 7.65 -2.61 -12.98
CA VAL A 96 7.91 -1.47 -12.11
C VAL A 96 6.91 -1.42 -10.95
N VAL A 97 5.62 -1.66 -11.21
CA VAL A 97 4.61 -1.69 -10.15
C VAL A 97 4.84 -2.88 -9.21
N VAL A 98 5.03 -4.09 -9.73
CA VAL A 98 5.33 -5.27 -8.91
C VAL A 98 6.56 -5.03 -8.03
N GLY A 99 7.66 -4.57 -8.63
CA GLY A 99 8.92 -4.36 -7.91
C GLY A 99 8.85 -3.23 -6.89
N SER A 100 8.21 -2.10 -7.23
CA SER A 100 8.05 -0.99 -6.28
C SER A 100 7.18 -1.37 -5.08
N ARG A 101 6.24 -2.29 -5.26
CA ARG A 101 5.34 -2.77 -4.21
C ARG A 101 6.04 -3.62 -3.15
N LEU A 102 7.21 -4.21 -3.46
CA LEU A 102 7.89 -5.15 -2.56
C LEU A 102 8.27 -4.54 -1.21
N ALA A 103 9.00 -3.41 -1.20
CA ALA A 103 9.36 -2.75 0.05
C ALA A 103 8.13 -2.20 0.76
N GLU A 104 7.30 -1.45 0.05
CA GLU A 104 6.15 -0.78 0.66
C GLU A 104 5.25 -1.80 1.36
N ASN A 105 4.90 -2.90 0.70
CA ASN A 105 4.04 -3.91 1.29
C ASN A 105 4.75 -4.73 2.38
N GLY A 106 6.06 -4.93 2.26
CA GLY A 106 6.89 -5.46 3.34
C GLY A 106 6.74 -4.63 4.61
N PHE A 107 6.89 -3.31 4.52
CA PHE A 107 6.73 -2.41 5.68
C PHE A 107 5.27 -2.31 6.16
N ALA A 108 4.28 -2.41 5.26
CA ALA A 108 2.87 -2.42 5.62
C ALA A 108 2.50 -3.57 6.57
N TYR A 109 3.14 -4.72 6.42
CA TYR A 109 2.92 -5.90 7.28
C TYR A 109 3.96 -6.02 8.41
N LEU A 110 5.15 -5.43 8.24
CA LEU A 110 6.17 -5.44 9.29
C LEU A 110 5.64 -4.84 10.59
N PHE A 111 5.17 -3.58 10.54
CA PHE A 111 4.80 -2.86 11.76
C PHE A 111 3.53 -3.42 12.43
N PRO A 112 2.35 -3.48 11.78
CA PRO A 112 1.12 -3.86 12.47
C PRO A 112 0.99 -5.36 12.75
N VAL A 113 1.73 -6.20 12.06
CA VAL A 113 1.60 -7.66 12.19
C VAL A 113 2.85 -8.26 12.84
N PHE A 114 3.98 -8.20 12.14
CA PHE A 114 5.18 -8.89 12.61
C PHE A 114 5.76 -8.25 13.87
N ALA A 115 5.97 -6.91 13.90
CA ALA A 115 6.58 -6.24 15.05
C ALA A 115 5.71 -6.29 16.30
N VAL A 116 4.37 -6.25 16.14
CA VAL A 116 3.44 -6.49 17.25
C VAL A 116 3.62 -7.91 17.78
N GLY A 117 3.59 -8.93 16.91
CA GLY A 117 3.78 -10.31 17.31
C GLY A 117 5.16 -10.55 17.97
N PHE A 118 6.21 -9.96 17.44
CA PHE A 118 7.56 -10.05 17.99
C PHE A 118 7.66 -9.39 19.37
N ALA A 119 7.14 -8.19 19.55
CA ALA A 119 7.15 -7.48 20.83
C ALA A 119 6.39 -8.27 21.91
N VAL A 120 5.24 -8.84 21.56
CA VAL A 120 4.41 -9.59 22.50
C VAL A 120 4.98 -10.97 22.80
N ASN A 121 5.29 -11.77 21.77
CA ASN A 121 5.64 -13.19 21.95
C ASN A 121 7.12 -13.41 22.26
N SER A 122 8.02 -12.55 21.75
CA SER A 122 9.47 -12.74 21.93
C SER A 122 10.04 -11.85 23.02
N LEU A 123 9.52 -10.63 23.19
CA LEU A 123 10.03 -9.67 24.18
C LEU A 123 9.16 -9.56 25.44
N GLY A 124 7.96 -10.18 25.45
CA GLY A 124 7.06 -10.16 26.60
C GLY A 124 6.39 -8.81 26.86
N VAL A 125 6.37 -7.89 25.88
CA VAL A 125 5.66 -6.61 26.00
C VAL A 125 4.15 -6.87 25.99
N SER A 126 3.40 -6.12 26.80
CA SER A 126 1.95 -6.28 26.83
C SER A 126 1.31 -5.99 25.45
N SER A 127 0.33 -6.80 25.05
CA SER A 127 -0.43 -6.59 23.81
C SER A 127 -1.07 -5.21 23.79
N SER A 128 -1.59 -4.75 24.93
CA SER A 128 -2.22 -3.43 25.06
C SER A 128 -1.26 -2.29 24.75
N THR A 129 -0.03 -2.31 25.27
CA THR A 129 1.00 -1.29 24.99
C THR A 129 1.37 -1.28 23.51
N THR A 130 1.56 -2.47 22.92
CA THR A 130 2.01 -2.60 21.52
C THR A 130 0.91 -2.18 20.54
N LEU A 131 -0.34 -2.57 20.79
CA LEU A 131 -1.47 -2.14 19.96
C LEU A 131 -1.73 -0.63 20.08
N LEU A 132 -1.58 -0.05 21.28
CA LEU A 132 -1.67 1.39 21.49
C LEU A 132 -0.62 2.14 20.65
N ALA A 133 0.61 1.63 20.55
CA ALA A 133 1.63 2.21 19.72
C ALA A 133 1.22 2.22 18.23
N VAL A 134 0.62 1.15 17.73
CA VAL A 134 0.10 1.08 16.35
C VAL A 134 -1.06 2.07 16.16
N VAL A 135 -1.97 2.19 17.13
CA VAL A 135 -3.09 3.15 17.09
C VAL A 135 -2.56 4.59 16.98
N ILE A 136 -1.61 4.97 17.83
CA ILE A 136 -1.00 6.31 17.81
C ILE A 136 -0.27 6.53 16.48
N ALA A 137 0.51 5.57 16.02
CA ALA A 137 1.22 5.65 14.74
C ALA A 137 0.25 5.80 13.56
N SER A 138 -0.86 5.06 13.54
CA SER A 138 -1.88 5.16 12.51
C SER A 138 -2.60 6.52 12.52
N ALA A 139 -2.82 7.10 13.69
CA ALA A 139 -3.36 8.47 13.80
C ALA A 139 -2.40 9.51 13.20
N VAL A 140 -1.10 9.39 13.47
CA VAL A 140 -0.06 10.25 12.87
C VAL A 140 0.01 10.02 11.35
N GLN A 141 -0.12 8.78 10.89
CA GLN A 141 -0.11 8.40 9.49
C GLN A 141 -1.19 9.13 8.68
N ILE A 142 -2.40 9.31 9.23
CA ILE A 142 -3.49 10.04 8.57
C ILE A 142 -3.05 11.46 8.20
N GLY A 143 -2.32 12.14 9.08
CA GLY A 143 -1.78 13.48 8.81
C GLY A 143 -0.54 13.47 7.90
N ALA A 144 0.31 12.44 8.00
CA ALA A 144 1.54 12.33 7.22
C ALA A 144 1.29 12.03 5.73
N ILE A 145 0.24 11.26 5.38
CA ILE A 145 -0.07 10.92 3.98
C ILE A 145 -0.29 12.16 3.10
N PRO A 146 -1.17 13.12 3.45
CA PRO A 146 -1.33 14.34 2.65
C PRO A 146 -0.05 15.17 2.53
N VAL A 147 0.79 15.21 3.58
CA VAL A 147 2.07 15.90 3.57
C VAL A 147 3.00 15.25 2.53
N TRP A 148 3.20 13.94 2.60
CA TRP A 148 4.05 13.22 1.65
C TRP A 148 3.50 13.24 0.23
N ALA A 149 2.18 13.21 0.04
CA ALA A 149 1.55 13.41 -1.26
C ALA A 149 1.91 14.79 -1.84
N SER A 150 1.80 15.85 -1.03
CA SER A 150 2.16 17.21 -1.46
C SER A 150 3.65 17.35 -1.79
N VAL A 151 4.52 16.72 -0.99
CA VAL A 151 5.96 16.66 -1.26
C VAL A 151 6.23 15.95 -2.58
N SER A 152 5.57 14.82 -2.83
CA SER A 152 5.74 14.06 -4.06
C SER A 152 5.18 14.78 -5.29
N ASP A 153 4.15 15.62 -5.13
CA ASP A 153 3.64 16.47 -6.19
C ASP A 153 4.66 17.56 -6.63
N ARG A 154 5.55 17.98 -5.72
CA ARG A 154 6.55 19.04 -5.97
C ARG A 154 7.90 18.49 -6.43
N ILE A 155 8.40 17.46 -5.75
CA ILE A 155 9.75 16.91 -5.96
C ILE A 155 9.75 15.82 -7.05
N GLY A 156 8.64 15.08 -7.17
CA GLY A 156 8.50 13.94 -8.07
C GLY A 156 8.05 12.67 -7.33
N ARG A 157 7.39 11.77 -8.06
CA ARG A 157 6.86 10.52 -7.47
C ARG A 157 7.97 9.57 -7.07
N ARG A 158 8.91 9.34 -7.99
CA ARG A 158 10.02 8.41 -7.82
C ARG A 158 10.98 8.79 -6.70
N PRO A 159 11.52 10.03 -6.64
CA PRO A 159 12.51 10.39 -5.63
C PRO A 159 11.92 10.33 -4.21
N VAL A 160 10.67 10.72 -4.02
CA VAL A 160 10.00 10.63 -2.70
C VAL A 160 9.79 9.18 -2.29
N TYR A 161 9.33 8.34 -3.22
CA TYR A 161 9.16 6.91 -2.97
C TYR A 161 10.50 6.25 -2.62
N ALA A 162 11.54 6.48 -3.41
CA ALA A 162 12.86 5.91 -3.21
C ALA A 162 13.50 6.36 -1.88
N ALA A 163 13.41 7.65 -1.55
CA ALA A 163 13.87 8.19 -0.28
C ALA A 163 13.10 7.56 0.89
N GLY A 164 11.77 7.45 0.77
CA GLY A 164 10.93 6.78 1.77
C GLY A 164 11.35 5.34 2.02
N ALA A 165 11.59 4.56 0.95
CA ALA A 165 12.03 3.17 1.07
C ALA A 165 13.41 3.07 1.74
N LEU A 166 14.38 3.91 1.32
CA LEU A 166 15.72 3.91 1.86
C LEU A 166 15.75 4.31 3.34
N ILE A 167 15.08 5.40 3.71
CA ILE A 167 15.06 5.87 5.09
C ILE A 167 14.29 4.88 5.99
N SER A 168 13.22 4.25 5.47
CA SER A 168 12.47 3.24 6.23
C SER A 168 13.31 2.01 6.56
N VAL A 169 14.12 1.51 5.64
CA VAL A 169 15.00 0.36 5.95
C VAL A 169 16.12 0.73 6.92
N LEU A 170 16.68 1.94 6.81
CA LEU A 170 17.67 2.43 7.76
C LEU A 170 17.08 2.62 9.15
N TRP A 171 15.78 2.98 9.24
CA TRP A 171 15.09 3.12 10.52
C TRP A 171 14.85 1.79 11.23
N LEU A 172 14.91 0.65 10.56
CA LEU A 172 14.67 -0.65 11.21
C LEU A 172 15.67 -0.95 12.32
N VAL A 173 16.94 -0.56 12.17
CA VAL A 173 17.95 -0.81 13.20
C VAL A 173 17.61 -0.04 14.48
N PRO A 174 17.45 1.29 14.48
CA PRO A 174 17.01 2.01 15.68
C PRO A 174 15.64 1.52 16.19
N PHE A 175 14.71 1.14 15.31
CA PHE A 175 13.41 0.61 15.70
C PHE A 175 13.54 -0.66 16.57
N PHE A 176 14.28 -1.67 16.11
CA PHE A 176 14.46 -2.91 16.87
C PHE A 176 15.25 -2.69 18.15
N LEU A 177 16.27 -1.82 18.14
CA LEU A 177 16.99 -1.44 19.36
C LEU A 177 16.06 -0.76 20.38
N MET A 178 15.13 0.10 19.93
CA MET A 178 14.11 0.69 20.81
C MET A 178 13.16 -0.36 21.39
N LEU A 179 12.77 -1.37 20.61
CA LEU A 179 11.93 -2.47 21.07
C LEU A 179 12.61 -3.27 22.19
N GLU A 180 13.90 -3.57 22.05
CA GLU A 180 14.70 -4.31 23.04
C GLU A 180 14.88 -3.57 24.37
N THR A 181 14.72 -2.25 24.39
CA THR A 181 14.75 -1.50 25.66
C THR A 181 13.57 -1.81 26.57
N LEU A 182 12.51 -2.41 26.06
CA LEU A 182 11.23 -2.65 26.73
C LEU A 182 10.58 -1.39 27.30
N SER A 183 11.03 -0.21 26.86
CA SER A 183 10.51 1.08 27.29
C SER A 183 9.27 1.45 26.50
N PRO A 184 8.08 1.59 27.12
CA PRO A 184 6.86 1.94 26.38
C PRO A 184 6.96 3.23 25.58
N PRO A 185 7.56 4.35 26.08
CA PRO A 185 7.73 5.55 25.27
C PRO A 185 8.60 5.35 24.02
N LEU A 186 9.71 4.59 24.13
CA LEU A 186 10.60 4.30 23.01
C LEU A 186 9.93 3.36 21.99
N LEU A 187 9.16 2.39 22.46
CA LEU A 187 8.35 1.53 21.61
C LEU A 187 7.34 2.36 20.81
N VAL A 188 6.57 3.24 21.46
CA VAL A 188 5.62 4.13 20.79
C VAL A 188 6.34 5.02 19.78
N LEU A 189 7.47 5.63 20.15
CA LEU A 189 8.29 6.46 19.24
C LEU A 189 8.74 5.67 18.01
N GLY A 190 9.21 4.44 18.21
CA GLY A 190 9.63 3.55 17.13
C GLY A 190 8.51 3.30 16.11
N PHE A 191 7.30 2.99 16.56
CA PHE A 191 6.14 2.81 15.69
C PHE A 191 5.69 4.12 15.04
N VAL A 192 5.65 5.22 15.79
CA VAL A 192 5.24 6.53 15.26
C VAL A 192 6.15 6.98 14.13
N VAL A 193 7.45 6.88 14.30
CA VAL A 193 8.39 7.26 13.23
C VAL A 193 8.30 6.28 12.07
N GLY A 194 8.38 4.97 12.31
CA GLY A 194 8.40 3.96 11.26
C GLY A 194 7.09 3.88 10.47
N LEU A 195 5.98 3.59 11.16
CA LEU A 195 4.66 3.42 10.54
C LEU A 195 3.96 4.75 10.28
N GLY A 196 4.06 5.70 11.22
CA GLY A 196 3.31 6.96 11.15
C GLY A 196 3.93 7.99 10.20
N ILE A 197 5.25 8.06 10.10
CA ILE A 197 5.95 9.14 9.36
C ILE A 197 6.65 8.61 8.11
N LEU A 198 7.48 7.57 8.24
CA LEU A 198 8.35 7.12 7.15
C LEU A 198 7.61 6.26 6.12
N TYR A 199 6.82 5.30 6.56
CA TYR A 199 6.03 4.43 5.68
C TYR A 199 5.11 5.22 4.71
N PRO A 200 4.42 6.29 5.14
CA PRO A 200 3.63 7.14 4.25
C PRO A 200 4.39 7.73 3.07
N ALA A 201 5.71 7.93 3.17
CA ALA A 201 6.51 8.43 2.05
C ALA A 201 6.51 7.49 0.83
N MET A 202 6.35 6.18 1.07
CA MET A 202 6.14 5.19 -0.01
C MET A 202 4.68 5.10 -0.43
N LEU A 203 3.76 5.10 0.53
CA LEU A 203 2.34 4.87 0.32
C LEU A 203 1.66 6.05 -0.42
N ALA A 204 1.98 7.30 -0.05
CA ALA A 204 1.31 8.49 -0.55
C ALA A 204 1.46 8.72 -2.07
N PRO A 205 2.66 8.60 -2.68
CA PRO A 205 2.82 8.78 -4.12
C PRO A 205 2.28 7.62 -4.95
N GLN A 206 2.04 6.47 -4.35
CA GLN A 206 1.82 5.20 -5.02
C GLN A 206 0.61 5.20 -5.96
N ALA A 207 -0.54 5.70 -5.47
CA ALA A 207 -1.79 5.67 -6.23
C ALA A 207 -1.68 6.48 -7.54
N ALA A 208 -1.10 7.68 -7.46
CA ALA A 208 -0.86 8.53 -8.62
C ALA A 208 0.20 7.92 -9.54
N TYR A 209 1.35 7.52 -9.00
CA TYR A 209 2.44 6.93 -9.76
C TYR A 209 2.01 5.71 -10.58
N TYR A 210 1.28 4.79 -9.96
CA TYR A 210 0.82 3.58 -10.66
C TYR A 210 -0.22 3.86 -11.74
N ALA A 211 -1.16 4.79 -11.48
CA ALA A 211 -2.15 5.18 -12.47
C ALA A 211 -1.51 5.87 -13.70
N GLU A 212 -0.42 6.62 -13.48
CA GLU A 212 0.32 7.35 -14.51
C GLU A 212 1.24 6.43 -15.37
N LEU A 213 1.49 5.18 -14.92
CA LEU A 213 2.33 4.21 -15.64
C LEU A 213 1.60 3.42 -16.73
N PHE A 214 0.27 3.39 -16.71
CA PHE A 214 -0.53 2.61 -17.66
C PHE A 214 -1.41 3.50 -18.52
N ASP A 215 -1.62 3.09 -19.78
CA ASP A 215 -2.55 3.72 -20.70
C ASP A 215 -3.99 3.63 -20.18
N THR A 216 -4.83 4.56 -20.57
CA THR A 216 -6.21 4.70 -20.07
C THR A 216 -7.00 3.40 -20.20
N ARG A 217 -6.83 2.64 -21.29
CA ARG A 217 -7.54 1.39 -21.57
C ARG A 217 -7.18 0.24 -20.63
N THR A 218 -5.90 0.11 -20.26
CA THR A 218 -5.39 -1.01 -19.45
C THR A 218 -5.12 -0.60 -18.00
N ARG A 219 -5.27 0.69 -17.68
CA ARG A 219 -4.88 1.30 -16.39
C ARG A 219 -5.42 0.54 -15.20
N LEU A 220 -6.75 0.38 -15.11
CA LEU A 220 -7.37 -0.21 -13.92
C LEU A 220 -6.96 -1.67 -13.73
N SER A 221 -7.04 -2.49 -14.79
CA SER A 221 -6.73 -3.92 -14.71
C SER A 221 -5.23 -4.18 -14.55
N GLY A 222 -4.39 -3.43 -15.29
CA GLY A 222 -2.93 -3.60 -15.26
C GLY A 222 -2.33 -3.23 -13.92
N PHE A 223 -2.67 -2.04 -13.44
CA PHE A 223 -2.14 -1.56 -12.16
C PHE A 223 -2.68 -2.37 -10.97
N ALA A 224 -3.98 -2.70 -10.94
CA ALA A 224 -4.57 -3.45 -9.84
C ALA A 224 -3.93 -4.84 -9.72
N PHE A 225 -3.79 -5.56 -10.84
CA PHE A 225 -3.22 -6.90 -10.83
C PHE A 225 -1.72 -6.90 -10.50
N ALA A 226 -0.93 -5.97 -11.08
CA ALA A 226 0.49 -5.82 -10.75
C ALA A 226 0.70 -5.51 -9.26
N ARG A 227 -0.13 -4.63 -8.72
CA ARG A 227 -0.13 -4.26 -7.31
C ARG A 227 -0.39 -5.46 -6.41
N GLU A 228 -1.41 -6.28 -6.73
CA GLU A 228 -1.77 -7.43 -5.89
C GLU A 228 -0.72 -8.55 -5.96
N ILE A 229 -0.09 -8.78 -7.11
CA ILE A 229 1.05 -9.71 -7.20
C ILE A 229 2.18 -9.25 -6.27
N GLY A 230 2.59 -7.98 -6.34
CA GLY A 230 3.61 -7.44 -5.45
C GLY A 230 3.21 -7.55 -3.97
N SER A 231 1.92 -7.36 -3.66
CA SER A 231 1.38 -7.50 -2.30
C SER A 231 1.50 -8.93 -1.76
N VAL A 232 1.16 -9.92 -2.56
CA VAL A 232 1.27 -11.34 -2.17
C VAL A 232 2.73 -11.72 -1.98
N LEU A 233 3.61 -11.33 -2.90
CA LEU A 233 5.03 -11.71 -2.87
C LEU A 233 5.77 -11.13 -1.65
N ALA A 234 5.46 -9.92 -1.24
CA ALA A 234 6.16 -9.26 -0.14
C ALA A 234 5.38 -9.30 1.18
N GLY A 235 4.13 -8.80 1.19
CA GLY A 235 3.36 -8.68 2.41
C GLY A 235 2.72 -9.99 2.86
N GLY A 236 2.15 -10.75 1.93
CA GLY A 236 1.47 -12.01 2.25
C GLY A 236 2.40 -13.03 2.89
N PHE A 237 3.62 -13.15 2.41
CA PHE A 237 4.62 -14.09 2.94
C PHE A 237 5.49 -13.51 4.06
N LEU A 238 5.50 -12.19 4.28
CA LEU A 238 6.40 -11.57 5.27
C LEU A 238 6.27 -12.15 6.67
N PRO A 239 5.09 -12.33 7.28
CA PRO A 239 5.00 -12.85 8.64
C PRO A 239 5.57 -14.25 8.74
N LEU A 240 5.33 -15.10 7.74
CA LEU A 240 5.84 -16.47 7.69
C LEU A 240 7.36 -16.48 7.53
N ILE A 241 7.89 -15.75 6.55
CA ILE A 241 9.33 -15.66 6.28
C ILE A 241 10.05 -15.06 7.49
N ALA A 242 9.54 -13.98 8.06
CA ALA A 242 10.14 -13.31 9.20
C ALA A 242 10.19 -14.23 10.43
N THR A 243 9.11 -14.94 10.73
CA THR A 243 9.07 -15.90 11.84
C THR A 243 10.04 -17.05 11.61
N ALA A 244 10.12 -17.60 10.39
CA ALA A 244 11.06 -18.67 10.05
C ALA A 244 12.51 -18.21 10.13
N LEU A 245 12.82 -16.98 9.68
CA LEU A 245 14.15 -16.40 9.78
C LEU A 245 14.58 -16.21 11.24
N ILE A 246 13.71 -15.70 12.10
CA ILE A 246 14.02 -15.57 13.53
C ILE A 246 14.18 -16.94 14.18
N ALA A 247 13.36 -17.92 13.84
CA ALA A 247 13.49 -19.27 14.36
C ALA A 247 14.83 -19.92 13.96
N ALA A 248 15.32 -19.63 12.74
CA ALA A 248 16.57 -20.19 12.23
C ALA A 248 17.82 -19.48 12.77
N PHE A 249 17.79 -18.17 12.92
CA PHE A 249 18.98 -17.35 13.23
C PHE A 249 18.97 -16.74 14.64
N GLY A 250 17.83 -16.71 15.32
CA GLY A 250 17.70 -16.24 16.71
C GLY A 250 17.74 -14.72 16.91
N HIS A 251 17.89 -13.92 15.83
CA HIS A 251 18.09 -12.47 15.93
C HIS A 251 17.27 -11.68 14.92
N TRP A 252 16.77 -10.52 15.33
CA TRP A 252 15.96 -9.64 14.49
C TRP A 252 16.71 -9.01 13.30
N TRP A 253 18.04 -8.92 13.33
CA TRP A 253 18.79 -8.32 12.21
C TRP A 253 18.55 -9.03 10.86
N VAL A 254 18.18 -10.32 10.88
CA VAL A 254 17.83 -11.05 9.64
C VAL A 254 16.62 -10.47 8.94
N ILE A 255 15.68 -9.85 9.70
CA ILE A 255 14.53 -9.14 9.15
C ILE A 255 14.96 -7.84 8.47
N VAL A 256 15.93 -7.14 9.08
CA VAL A 256 16.51 -5.94 8.46
C VAL A 256 17.16 -6.29 7.12
N VAL A 257 17.93 -7.38 7.06
CA VAL A 257 18.55 -7.85 5.81
C VAL A 257 17.48 -8.24 4.78
N TYR A 258 16.45 -8.99 5.18
CA TYR A 258 15.35 -9.36 4.29
C TYR A 258 14.66 -8.13 3.70
N LEU A 259 14.29 -7.14 4.51
CA LEU A 259 13.67 -5.91 4.05
C LEU A 259 14.64 -5.01 3.28
N ALA A 260 15.93 -5.06 3.55
CA ALA A 260 16.94 -4.39 2.75
C ALA A 260 17.00 -4.95 1.32
N ILE A 261 16.89 -6.28 1.18
CA ILE A 261 16.80 -6.93 -0.14
C ILE A 261 15.53 -6.48 -0.89
N LEU A 262 14.36 -6.50 -0.23
CA LEU A 262 13.13 -6.00 -0.84
C LEU A 262 13.22 -4.52 -1.22
N THR A 263 13.86 -3.71 -0.37
CA THR A 263 14.11 -2.29 -0.64
C THR A 263 15.03 -2.11 -1.85
N LEU A 264 16.11 -2.88 -1.94
CA LEU A 264 17.00 -2.85 -3.10
C LEU A 264 16.25 -3.18 -4.39
N LEU A 265 15.45 -4.24 -4.39
CA LEU A 265 14.61 -4.61 -5.54
C LEU A 265 13.62 -3.49 -5.91
N THR A 266 13.03 -2.83 -4.91
CA THR A 266 12.16 -1.67 -5.10
C THR A 266 12.92 -0.49 -5.72
N LEU A 267 14.12 -0.17 -5.23
CA LEU A 267 14.93 0.91 -5.78
C LEU A 267 15.34 0.63 -7.23
N VAL A 268 15.70 -0.61 -7.55
CA VAL A 268 15.98 -1.05 -8.92
C VAL A 268 14.74 -0.88 -9.79
N ALA A 269 13.57 -1.36 -9.35
CA ALA A 269 12.32 -1.19 -10.10
C ALA A 269 11.98 0.28 -10.36
N LEU A 270 12.11 1.15 -9.34
CA LEU A 270 11.91 2.59 -9.49
C LEU A 270 12.93 3.22 -10.45
N ALA A 271 14.19 2.75 -10.46
CA ALA A 271 15.21 3.24 -11.40
C ALA A 271 14.87 2.92 -12.86
N TYR A 272 14.26 1.77 -13.11
CA TYR A 272 13.76 1.40 -14.43
C TYR A 272 12.46 2.11 -14.83
N GLY A 273 11.65 2.57 -13.86
CA GLY A 273 10.40 3.29 -14.10
C GLY A 273 10.64 4.73 -14.58
N PRO A 274 9.76 5.33 -15.39
CA PRO A 274 9.81 6.75 -15.71
C PRO A 274 9.39 7.62 -14.52
N GLU A 275 9.83 8.89 -14.46
CA GLU A 275 9.20 9.90 -13.61
C GLU A 275 7.92 10.38 -14.28
N THR A 276 6.83 10.46 -13.54
CA THR A 276 5.50 10.73 -14.09
C THR A 276 4.91 12.07 -13.67
N ASN A 277 5.54 12.76 -12.72
CA ASN A 277 5.03 14.00 -12.10
C ASN A 277 4.68 15.14 -13.09
N ARG A 278 5.20 15.13 -14.32
CA ARG A 278 4.95 16.15 -15.36
C ARG A 278 4.23 15.61 -16.59
N ARG A 279 3.74 14.39 -16.56
CA ARG A 279 2.97 13.84 -17.66
C ARG A 279 1.53 14.33 -17.56
N ASP A 280 1.11 15.16 -18.51
CA ASP A 280 -0.31 15.45 -18.70
C ASP A 280 -1.00 14.17 -19.17
N ILE A 281 -1.96 13.70 -18.38
CA ILE A 281 -2.73 12.48 -18.64
C ILE A 281 -3.52 12.62 -19.95
N VAL A 282 -3.82 13.86 -20.35
CA VAL A 282 -4.56 14.21 -21.60
C VAL A 282 -3.67 14.05 -22.83
N SER A 283 -2.37 14.36 -22.75
CA SER A 283 -1.45 14.31 -23.92
C SER A 283 -1.17 12.89 -24.43
N VAL A 284 -1.36 11.87 -23.59
CA VAL A 284 -1.21 10.45 -24.02
C VAL A 284 -2.41 10.02 -24.87
N ALA A 285 -3.62 10.49 -24.54
CA ALA A 285 -4.81 10.22 -25.34
C ALA A 285 -4.77 10.91 -26.71
N ASP A 286 -4.24 12.12 -26.77
CA ASP A 286 -4.09 12.89 -28.02
C ASP A 286 -3.00 12.32 -28.94
N SER A 287 -1.89 11.84 -28.40
CA SER A 287 -0.82 11.21 -29.20
C SER A 287 -1.26 9.87 -29.82
N ASP A 288 -2.13 9.12 -29.14
CA ASP A 288 -2.71 7.88 -29.68
C ASP A 288 -3.79 8.17 -30.72
N ALA A 289 -4.55 9.26 -30.56
CA ALA A 289 -5.53 9.72 -31.55
C ALA A 289 -4.85 10.21 -32.84
N GLU A 290 -3.76 10.95 -32.74
CA GLU A 290 -2.96 11.40 -33.89
C GLU A 290 -2.24 10.25 -34.62
N ALA A 291 -1.75 9.25 -33.88
CA ALA A 291 -1.13 8.06 -34.48
C ALA A 291 -2.13 7.22 -35.29
N HIS A 292 -3.42 7.26 -34.93
CA HIS A 292 -4.49 6.54 -35.63
C HIS A 292 -5.14 7.39 -36.76
N SER A 293 -5.05 8.72 -36.71
CA SER A 293 -5.58 9.62 -37.73
C SER A 293 -4.62 9.91 -38.89
N GLY A 294 -3.34 9.59 -38.73
CA GLY A 294 -2.26 9.86 -39.71
C GLY A 294 -2.24 8.94 -40.94
N GLY A 295 -3.28 8.19 -41.24
CA GLY A 295 -3.34 7.18 -42.32
C GLY A 295 -4.25 7.45 -43.49
N VAL A 296 -4.82 8.66 -43.66
CA VAL A 296 -5.62 8.97 -44.86
C VAL A 296 -4.89 10.00 -45.74
N PRO A 297 -4.24 9.60 -46.86
CA PRO A 297 -3.73 10.57 -47.82
C PRO A 297 -4.93 11.23 -48.54
N ALA A 298 -4.99 12.56 -48.45
CA ALA A 298 -5.90 13.34 -49.26
C ALA A 298 -5.52 13.16 -50.77
N THR A 299 -6.41 12.55 -51.51
CA THR A 299 -6.45 12.62 -52.99
C THR A 299 -7.54 13.54 -53.46
#